data_dd0e9ec508088c77a1cc0c6eac1951a8
#
_entry.id   dd0e9ec508088c77a1cc0c6eac1951a8
#
_cell.length_a   1.000
_cell.length_b   1.000
_cell.length_c   1.000
_cell.angle_alpha   90.00
_cell.angle_beta   90.00
_cell.angle_gamma   90.00
#
_symmetry.space_group_name_H-M   'P 1'
#
loop_
_entity.id
_entity.type
_entity.pdbx_description
1 polymer ?
#
loop_
_entity_poly.entity_id
_entity_poly.type
_entity_poly.pdbx_seq_one_letter_code
_entity_poly.pdbx_strand_id
1 'polypeptide(L)'
;ANGLWDPERDGAFNFSKAYTRDDERDRIYNDPRVWTMLRRLNPSLELDPQAGRSYPVFLTPERKVTLEDMKAVMRDHFEGTEHDPYGEKLRGDEPWRPISVFRTYEAHVLEVRPWLPLELGEVLHVAMGMADLSVFLPFYAGLKRVPESWTRGTDQGEADSAYWKFRRVQ
;
A
#
# COMPACT_ATOMS: atom_id res chain seq x y z
N ALA A 1 -16.52 -26.94 11.69
CA ALA A 1 -15.26 -26.48 11.06
C ALA A 1 -15.49 -26.40 9.56
N ASN A 2 -14.99 -25.33 8.91
CA ASN A 2 -15.25 -25.06 7.49
C ASN A 2 -14.37 -25.92 6.55
N GLY A 3 -13.61 -26.91 7.10
CA GLY A 3 -12.72 -27.77 6.30
C GLY A 3 -11.53 -27.09 5.62
N LEU A 4 -11.31 -25.80 5.93
CA LEU A 4 -10.24 -25.00 5.31
C LEU A 4 -8.84 -25.33 5.83
N TRP A 5 -8.74 -25.91 7.01
CA TRP A 5 -7.50 -26.29 7.66
C TRP A 5 -7.67 -27.55 8.49
N ASP A 6 -6.74 -28.47 8.36
CA ASP A 6 -6.66 -29.71 9.13
C ASP A 6 -5.26 -29.80 9.76
N PRO A 7 -5.13 -29.71 11.11
CA PRO A 7 -3.83 -29.72 11.77
C PRO A 7 -3.00 -31.00 11.52
N GLU A 8 -3.66 -32.15 11.28
CA GLU A 8 -2.97 -33.39 10.99
C GLU A 8 -2.39 -33.43 9.57
N ARG A 9 -3.12 -32.85 8.61
CA ARG A 9 -2.69 -32.75 7.21
C ARG A 9 -1.78 -31.55 6.96
N ASP A 10 -2.15 -30.38 7.51
CA ASP A 10 -1.62 -29.06 7.12
C ASP A 10 -0.60 -28.51 8.13
N GLY A 11 -0.42 -29.19 9.28
CA GLY A 11 0.51 -28.79 10.35
C GLY A 11 0.04 -27.57 11.14
N ALA A 12 0.99 -26.75 11.61
CA ALA A 12 0.66 -25.53 12.37
C ALA A 12 -0.19 -24.57 11.53
N PHE A 13 -1.20 -23.95 12.17
CA PHE A 13 -2.12 -23.06 11.47
C PHE A 13 -1.39 -21.89 10.81
N ASN A 14 -1.65 -21.70 9.54
CA ASN A 14 -1.17 -20.57 8.75
C ASN A 14 -2.36 -19.91 8.04
N PHE A 15 -2.67 -18.68 8.46
CA PHE A 15 -3.82 -17.93 7.95
C PHE A 15 -3.75 -17.74 6.42
N SER A 16 -2.58 -17.35 5.91
CA SER A 16 -2.39 -17.14 4.48
C SER A 16 -2.66 -18.43 3.70
N LYS A 17 -2.08 -19.56 4.12
CA LYS A 17 -2.33 -20.86 3.47
C LYS A 17 -3.79 -21.29 3.53
N ALA A 18 -4.50 -20.96 4.62
CA ALA A 18 -5.88 -21.38 4.79
C ALA A 18 -6.89 -20.55 3.98
N TYR A 19 -6.60 -19.25 3.75
CA TYR A 19 -7.59 -18.32 3.21
C TYR A 19 -7.19 -17.63 1.89
N THR A 20 -5.95 -17.77 1.42
CA THR A 20 -5.55 -17.24 0.10
C THR A 20 -5.89 -18.24 -1.02
N ARG A 21 -6.14 -17.70 -2.20
CA ARG A 21 -6.57 -18.47 -3.37
C ARG A 21 -5.51 -19.39 -3.95
N ASP A 22 -4.22 -19.14 -3.74
CA ASP A 22 -3.12 -19.84 -4.42
C ASP A 22 -3.32 -19.89 -5.94
N ASP A 23 -3.49 -18.72 -6.50
CA ASP A 23 -3.68 -18.51 -7.93
C ASP A 23 -2.33 -18.18 -8.58
N GLU A 24 -2.05 -18.76 -9.73
CA GLU A 24 -0.83 -18.44 -10.49
C GLU A 24 -0.67 -16.94 -10.78
N ARG A 25 -1.79 -16.24 -10.91
CA ARG A 25 -1.81 -14.78 -11.06
C ARG A 25 -1.26 -14.02 -9.85
N ASP A 26 -1.20 -14.64 -8.68
CA ASP A 26 -0.64 -14.00 -7.49
C ASP A 26 0.85 -13.70 -7.64
N ARG A 27 1.56 -14.45 -8.47
CA ARG A 27 2.97 -14.22 -8.79
C ARG A 27 3.25 -12.85 -9.41
N ILE A 28 2.26 -12.26 -10.07
CA ILE A 28 2.35 -10.92 -10.66
C ILE A 28 1.43 -9.90 -9.96
N TYR A 29 0.49 -10.39 -9.16
CA TYR A 29 -0.56 -9.57 -8.58
C TYR A 29 -0.35 -9.27 -7.09
N ASN A 30 -0.09 -10.28 -6.27
CA ASN A 30 0.01 -10.11 -4.82
C ASN A 30 1.44 -10.24 -4.31
N ASP A 31 2.16 -11.26 -4.76
CA ASP A 31 3.49 -11.59 -4.26
C ASP A 31 4.48 -10.42 -4.41
N PRO A 32 4.60 -9.76 -5.56
CA PRO A 32 5.53 -8.66 -5.72
C PRO A 32 5.25 -7.46 -4.81
N ARG A 33 3.97 -7.21 -4.46
CA ARG A 33 3.61 -6.13 -3.53
C ARG A 33 4.03 -6.44 -2.10
N VAL A 34 3.89 -7.69 -1.67
CA VAL A 34 4.40 -8.14 -0.36
C VAL A 34 5.92 -8.07 -0.35
N TRP A 35 6.56 -8.61 -1.38
CA TRP A 35 8.00 -8.59 -1.55
C TRP A 35 8.58 -7.18 -1.48
N THR A 36 8.03 -6.23 -2.24
CA THR A 36 8.57 -4.87 -2.28
C THR A 36 8.44 -4.17 -0.93
N MET A 37 7.32 -4.39 -0.21
CA MET A 37 7.14 -3.87 1.15
C MET A 37 8.17 -4.44 2.12
N LEU A 38 8.36 -5.77 2.11
CA LEU A 38 9.33 -6.44 2.98
C LEU A 38 10.76 -5.98 2.68
N ARG A 39 11.13 -5.89 1.41
CA ARG A 39 12.45 -5.44 0.97
C ARG A 39 12.74 -3.99 1.31
N ARG A 40 11.77 -3.09 1.15
CA ARG A 40 11.96 -1.67 1.50
C ARG A 40 12.25 -1.45 2.98
N LEU A 41 11.67 -2.28 3.84
CA LEU A 41 11.88 -2.20 5.28
C LEU A 41 13.05 -3.05 5.77
N ASN A 42 13.54 -3.96 4.92
CA ASN A 42 14.63 -4.89 5.20
C ASN A 42 15.51 -5.05 3.96
N PRO A 43 16.33 -4.04 3.62
CA PRO A 43 17.11 -4.02 2.36
C PRO A 43 18.13 -5.16 2.23
N SER A 44 18.62 -5.71 3.34
CA SER A 44 19.58 -6.84 3.33
C SER A 44 18.89 -8.19 3.16
N LEU A 45 17.55 -8.24 3.21
CA LEU A 45 16.80 -9.47 3.11
C LEU A 45 16.66 -9.91 1.65
N GLU A 46 17.30 -11.01 1.29
CA GLU A 46 17.14 -11.63 -0.01
C GLU A 46 15.87 -12.48 -0.02
N LEU A 47 14.87 -12.03 -0.75
CA LEU A 47 13.59 -12.72 -0.94
C LEU A 47 13.32 -12.90 -2.43
N ASP A 48 12.84 -14.07 -2.79
CA ASP A 48 12.25 -14.27 -4.11
C ASP A 48 10.98 -13.42 -4.25
N PRO A 49 10.88 -12.54 -5.25
CA PRO A 49 9.71 -11.69 -5.45
C PRO A 49 8.42 -12.46 -5.74
N GLN A 50 8.51 -13.75 -6.02
CA GLN A 50 7.37 -14.63 -6.31
C GLN A 50 7.25 -15.79 -5.30
N ALA A 51 7.82 -15.64 -4.09
CA ALA A 51 7.79 -16.66 -3.06
C ALA A 51 6.39 -16.92 -2.48
N GLY A 52 5.45 -16.01 -2.67
CA GLY A 52 4.07 -16.17 -2.30
C GLY A 52 3.86 -16.50 -0.81
N ARG A 53 3.27 -17.65 -0.54
CA ARG A 53 2.97 -18.12 0.82
C ARG A 53 4.19 -18.40 1.70
N SER A 54 5.39 -18.37 1.12
CA SER A 54 6.65 -18.57 1.87
C SER A 54 7.14 -17.29 2.57
N TYR A 55 6.54 -16.13 2.30
CA TYR A 55 6.88 -14.91 2.99
C TYR A 55 6.61 -15.01 4.49
N PRO A 56 7.49 -14.44 5.33
CA PRO A 56 7.24 -14.39 6.76
C PRO A 56 5.99 -13.54 7.06
N VAL A 57 5.14 -14.04 7.95
CA VAL A 57 3.93 -13.30 8.39
C VAL A 57 4.30 -12.10 9.25
N PHE A 58 5.37 -12.24 10.05
CA PHE A 58 5.92 -11.20 10.90
C PHE A 58 7.40 -11.04 10.60
N LEU A 59 7.83 -9.82 10.45
CA LEU A 59 9.22 -9.46 10.21
C LEU A 59 9.57 -8.21 11.00
N THR A 60 10.68 -8.25 11.72
CA THR A 60 11.22 -7.06 12.39
C THR A 60 11.99 -6.24 11.36
N PRO A 61 11.65 -4.97 11.16
CA PRO A 61 12.40 -4.09 10.28
C PRO A 61 13.87 -3.94 10.75
N GLU A 62 14.80 -3.82 9.81
CA GLU A 62 16.24 -3.65 10.11
C GLU A 62 16.55 -2.35 10.84
N ARG A 63 15.68 -1.36 10.70
CA ARG A 63 15.76 -0.08 11.39
C ARG A 63 14.38 0.42 11.77
N LYS A 64 14.34 1.41 12.64
CA LYS A 64 13.08 2.07 13.01
C LYS A 64 12.41 2.65 11.77
N VAL A 65 11.16 2.23 11.53
CA VAL A 65 10.34 2.70 10.42
C VAL A 65 9.89 4.13 10.69
N THR A 66 10.05 5.00 9.70
CA THR A 66 9.61 6.40 9.75
C THR A 66 8.30 6.59 8.99
N LEU A 67 7.68 7.75 9.16
CA LEU A 67 6.51 8.16 8.38
C LEU A 67 6.84 8.20 6.87
N GLU A 68 8.02 8.68 6.51
CA GLU A 68 8.44 8.75 5.10
C GLU A 68 8.69 7.36 4.49
N ASP A 69 9.15 6.38 5.28
CA ASP A 69 9.24 4.99 4.82
C ASP A 69 7.87 4.43 4.47
N MET A 70 6.86 4.69 5.31
CA MET A 70 5.50 4.24 5.04
C MET A 70 4.91 4.92 3.81
N LYS A 71 5.13 6.22 3.64
CA LYS A 71 4.72 6.93 2.42
C LYS A 71 5.43 6.39 1.18
N ALA A 72 6.72 6.06 1.28
CA ALA A 72 7.49 5.47 0.20
C ALA A 72 6.95 4.08 -0.19
N VAL A 73 6.57 3.25 0.79
CA VAL A 73 5.89 1.96 0.53
C VAL A 73 4.59 2.18 -0.23
N MET A 74 3.75 3.15 0.18
CA MET A 74 2.49 3.45 -0.49
C MET A 74 2.65 3.98 -1.92
N ARG A 75 3.79 4.60 -2.22
CA ARG A 75 4.14 5.11 -3.55
C ARG A 75 4.79 4.10 -4.46
N ASP A 76 5.18 2.93 -3.94
CA ASP A 76 5.93 1.94 -4.71
C ASP A 76 5.17 1.46 -5.95
N HIS A 77 5.81 1.54 -7.09
CA HIS A 77 5.35 0.97 -8.36
C HIS A 77 6.47 0.24 -9.10
N PHE A 78 7.48 -0.27 -8.34
CA PHE A 78 8.68 -0.94 -8.88
C PHE A 78 9.55 0.01 -9.71
N GLU A 79 9.56 1.30 -9.38
CA GLU A 79 10.24 2.35 -10.13
C GLU A 79 11.70 1.99 -10.44
N GLY A 80 12.09 2.23 -11.68
CA GLY A 80 13.43 1.96 -12.19
C GLY A 80 13.74 0.51 -12.50
N THR A 81 12.81 -0.42 -12.30
CA THR A 81 12.94 -1.84 -12.67
C THR A 81 12.21 -2.15 -13.98
N GLU A 82 12.45 -3.34 -14.52
CA GLU A 82 11.74 -3.87 -15.68
C GLU A 82 10.27 -4.24 -15.41
N HIS A 83 9.85 -4.21 -14.14
CA HIS A 83 8.52 -4.54 -13.68
C HIS A 83 7.63 -3.32 -13.45
N ASP A 84 8.20 -2.11 -13.61
CA ASP A 84 7.48 -0.86 -13.47
C ASP A 84 6.43 -0.69 -14.58
N PRO A 85 5.12 -0.76 -14.27
CA PRO A 85 4.07 -0.66 -15.29
C PRO A 85 3.94 0.74 -15.90
N TYR A 86 4.59 1.75 -15.30
CA TYR A 86 4.54 3.15 -15.73
C TYR A 86 5.88 3.65 -16.30
N GLY A 87 6.91 2.82 -16.24
CA GLY A 87 8.25 3.14 -16.70
C GLY A 87 8.48 2.84 -18.19
N GLU A 88 9.44 3.53 -18.80
CA GLU A 88 9.87 3.26 -20.17
C GLU A 88 10.57 1.91 -20.34
N LYS A 89 11.02 1.31 -19.24
CA LYS A 89 11.77 0.05 -19.22
C LYS A 89 10.89 -1.18 -19.10
N LEU A 90 9.56 -1.02 -19.11
CA LEU A 90 8.66 -2.16 -19.06
C LEU A 90 9.03 -3.17 -20.15
N ARG A 91 9.55 -4.31 -19.74
CA ARG A 91 9.91 -5.41 -20.62
C ARG A 91 9.25 -6.67 -20.10
N GLY A 92 8.39 -7.23 -20.90
CA GLY A 92 7.70 -8.46 -20.57
C GLY A 92 6.22 -8.35 -20.87
N ASP A 93 5.59 -9.50 -21.07
CA ASP A 93 4.20 -9.57 -21.51
C ASP A 93 3.20 -9.26 -20.37
N GLU A 94 3.67 -9.28 -19.11
CA GLU A 94 2.83 -9.07 -17.94
C GLU A 94 3.51 -8.20 -16.88
N PRO A 95 3.15 -6.90 -16.79
CA PRO A 95 3.64 -6.01 -15.75
C PRO A 95 3.14 -6.44 -14.37
N TRP A 96 3.99 -6.30 -13.35
CA TRP A 96 3.57 -6.56 -11.98
C TRP A 96 2.59 -5.50 -11.50
N ARG A 97 1.58 -5.91 -10.74
CA ARG A 97 0.65 -4.97 -10.13
C ARG A 97 1.33 -4.25 -8.96
N PRO A 98 1.49 -2.92 -9.02
CA PRO A 98 2.16 -2.16 -7.96
C PRO A 98 1.25 -1.90 -6.75
N ILE A 99 1.84 -1.37 -5.67
CA ILE A 99 1.09 -0.81 -4.54
C ILE A 99 0.42 0.48 -4.99
N SER A 100 1.18 1.40 -5.58
CA SER A 100 0.65 2.62 -6.17
C SER A 100 0.07 2.33 -7.55
N VAL A 101 -1.23 2.21 -7.65
CA VAL A 101 -1.94 1.91 -8.90
C VAL A 101 -2.93 3.02 -9.26
N PHE A 102 -3.02 3.35 -10.56
CA PHE A 102 -3.82 4.48 -11.05
C PHE A 102 -5.29 4.49 -10.61
N ARG A 103 -5.89 3.33 -10.34
CA ARG A 103 -7.28 3.18 -9.89
C ARG A 103 -7.45 3.25 -8.37
N THR A 104 -6.41 3.56 -7.61
CA THR A 104 -6.51 3.82 -6.18
C THR A 104 -7.38 5.06 -5.96
N TYR A 105 -8.32 4.98 -5.04
CA TYR A 105 -9.14 6.14 -4.67
C TYR A 105 -8.41 7.05 -3.69
N GLU A 106 -7.75 6.46 -2.71
CA GLU A 106 -6.94 7.16 -1.73
C GLU A 106 -5.93 6.20 -1.11
N ALA A 107 -4.83 6.74 -0.58
CA ALA A 107 -3.90 6.05 0.28
C ALA A 107 -3.71 6.86 1.55
N HIS A 108 -3.56 6.20 2.69
CA HIS A 108 -3.35 6.91 3.94
C HIS A 108 -2.36 6.22 4.87
N VAL A 109 -1.76 7.03 5.74
CA VAL A 109 -0.92 6.58 6.84
C VAL A 109 -1.43 7.25 8.12
N LEU A 110 -1.71 6.44 9.14
CA LEU A 110 -2.04 6.91 10.47
C LEU A 110 -0.75 7.06 11.29
N GLU A 111 -0.55 8.25 11.82
CA GLU A 111 0.52 8.54 12.77
C GLU A 111 -0.07 8.78 14.16
N VAL A 112 0.39 8.03 15.15
CA VAL A 112 -0.03 8.18 16.56
C VAL A 112 1.17 8.60 17.39
N ARG A 113 1.06 9.75 18.05
CA ARG A 113 2.08 10.34 18.94
C ARG A 113 1.52 10.46 20.37
N PRO A 114 1.57 9.38 21.17
CA PRO A 114 0.88 9.29 22.45
C PRO A 114 1.39 10.25 23.52
N TRP A 115 2.52 10.92 23.26
CA TRP A 115 3.09 11.94 24.14
C TRP A 115 2.54 13.35 23.90
N LEU A 116 1.65 13.52 22.93
CA LEU A 116 0.98 14.78 22.62
C LEU A 116 -0.52 14.72 23.00
N PRO A 117 -1.17 15.87 23.21
CA PRO A 117 -2.63 15.91 23.32
C PRO A 117 -3.27 15.25 22.09
N LEU A 118 -4.43 14.60 22.29
CA LEU A 118 -5.13 13.81 21.27
C LEU A 118 -5.33 14.61 19.97
N GLU A 119 -5.70 15.86 20.09
CA GLU A 119 -5.97 16.76 18.96
C GLU A 119 -4.78 16.99 18.05
N LEU A 120 -3.57 16.83 18.57
CA LEU A 120 -2.30 16.98 17.86
C LEU A 120 -1.58 15.66 17.69
N GLY A 121 -1.86 14.68 18.56
CA GLY A 121 -1.17 13.40 18.62
C GLY A 121 -1.57 12.42 17.53
N GLU A 122 -2.76 12.53 17.01
CA GLU A 122 -3.27 11.66 15.95
C GLU A 122 -3.37 12.42 14.65
N VAL A 123 -2.71 11.91 13.61
CA VAL A 123 -2.67 12.52 12.28
C VAL A 123 -2.94 11.48 11.22
N LEU A 124 -3.92 11.75 10.37
CA LEU A 124 -4.20 11.00 9.17
C LEU A 124 -3.52 11.69 7.99
N HIS A 125 -2.50 11.08 7.41
CA HIS A 125 -1.85 11.54 6.20
C HIS A 125 -2.54 10.93 4.99
N VAL A 126 -3.26 11.72 4.19
CA VAL A 126 -4.08 11.25 3.06
C VAL A 126 -3.50 11.72 1.74
N ALA A 127 -3.36 10.78 0.79
CA ALA A 127 -3.06 11.05 -0.61
C ALA A 127 -4.26 10.62 -1.47
N MET A 128 -4.83 11.54 -2.24
CA MET A 128 -5.95 11.26 -3.11
C MET A 128 -5.50 10.62 -4.43
N GLY A 129 -6.18 9.56 -4.84
CA GLY A 129 -5.88 8.82 -6.05
C GLY A 129 -4.58 8.00 -5.93
N MET A 130 -3.81 7.95 -7.01
CA MET A 130 -2.54 7.24 -7.06
C MET A 130 -1.51 7.92 -6.15
N ALA A 131 -0.99 7.19 -5.17
CA ALA A 131 -0.13 7.77 -4.13
C ALA A 131 1.19 8.34 -4.65
N ASP A 132 1.75 7.77 -5.72
CA ASP A 132 2.98 8.26 -6.35
C ASP A 132 2.80 9.64 -6.98
N LEU A 133 1.68 9.86 -7.64
CA LEU A 133 1.33 11.13 -8.30
C LEU A 133 0.55 12.08 -7.38
N SER A 134 0.62 11.88 -6.07
CA SER A 134 -0.13 12.65 -5.09
C SER A 134 0.76 13.09 -3.92
N VAL A 135 0.25 14.05 -3.15
CA VAL A 135 0.87 14.49 -1.89
C VAL A 135 0.08 13.98 -0.70
N PHE A 136 0.78 13.55 0.35
CA PHE A 136 0.15 13.17 1.61
C PHE A 136 -0.11 14.43 2.44
N LEU A 137 -1.38 14.79 2.57
CA LEU A 137 -1.83 15.94 3.35
C LEU A 137 -2.20 15.50 4.77
N PRO A 138 -1.72 16.20 5.81
CA PRO A 138 -2.00 15.86 7.20
C PRO A 138 -3.37 16.37 7.64
N PHE A 139 -4.17 15.48 8.23
CA PHE A 139 -5.43 15.79 8.90
C PHE A 139 -5.30 15.41 10.37
N TYR A 140 -5.30 16.39 11.24
CA TYR A 140 -5.20 16.21 12.69
C TYR A 140 -6.54 15.84 13.29
N ALA A 141 -6.55 15.00 14.33
CA ALA A 141 -7.77 14.62 15.05
C ALA A 141 -8.53 15.84 15.62
N GLY A 142 -7.81 16.90 15.97
CA GLY A 142 -8.40 18.17 16.41
C GLY A 142 -8.95 19.06 15.32
N LEU A 143 -8.94 18.63 14.05
CA LEU A 143 -9.43 19.41 12.92
C LEU A 143 -10.94 19.64 13.02
N LYS A 144 -11.34 20.90 13.13
CA LYS A 144 -12.77 21.25 13.25
C LYS A 144 -13.50 21.41 11.93
N ARG A 145 -12.78 21.68 10.86
CA ARG A 145 -13.31 21.81 9.51
C ARG A 145 -12.28 21.34 8.48
N VAL A 146 -12.71 20.59 7.51
CA VAL A 146 -11.95 20.31 6.29
C VAL A 146 -12.24 21.40 5.25
N PRO A 147 -11.33 21.70 4.32
CA PRO A 147 -11.61 22.60 3.20
C PRO A 147 -12.83 22.11 2.43
N GLU A 148 -13.66 23.03 1.95
CA GLU A 148 -14.92 22.70 1.25
C GLU A 148 -14.69 21.77 0.04
N SER A 149 -13.57 21.92 -0.66
CA SER A 149 -13.22 21.04 -1.78
C SER A 149 -13.05 19.55 -1.38
N TRP A 150 -12.84 19.26 -0.10
CA TRP A 150 -12.73 17.88 0.42
C TRP A 150 -14.08 17.26 0.79
N THR A 151 -15.13 18.06 0.84
CA THR A 151 -16.51 17.61 1.09
C THR A 151 -17.35 17.54 -0.18
N ARG A 152 -16.77 17.95 -1.31
CA ARG A 152 -17.42 17.93 -2.62
C ARG A 152 -16.91 16.75 -3.44
N GLY A 153 -17.80 16.15 -4.20
CA GLY A 153 -17.49 15.14 -5.19
C GLY A 153 -18.70 14.28 -5.53
N THR A 154 -18.81 13.99 -6.80
CA THR A 154 -19.76 13.04 -7.36
C THR A 154 -18.99 12.03 -8.22
N ASP A 155 -19.68 11.13 -8.88
CA ASP A 155 -19.12 10.24 -9.90
C ASP A 155 -18.68 10.98 -11.18
N GLN A 156 -19.05 12.26 -11.30
CA GLN A 156 -18.67 13.14 -12.40
C GLN A 156 -17.48 14.03 -12.03
N GLY A 157 -16.61 14.28 -13.01
CA GLY A 157 -15.45 15.15 -12.81
C GLY A 157 -15.85 16.59 -12.46
N GLU A 158 -15.48 17.06 -11.27
CA GLU A 158 -15.79 18.40 -10.77
C GLU A 158 -14.52 19.21 -10.50
N ALA A 159 -14.46 20.44 -11.03
CA ALA A 159 -13.29 21.31 -10.88
C ALA A 159 -13.05 21.74 -9.41
N ASP A 160 -14.09 21.80 -8.59
CA ASP A 160 -14.01 22.23 -7.20
C ASP A 160 -13.81 21.12 -6.19
N SER A 161 -13.86 19.85 -6.63
CA SER A 161 -13.54 18.69 -5.80
C SER A 161 -12.03 18.48 -5.66
N ALA A 162 -11.55 18.29 -4.43
CA ALA A 162 -10.15 17.93 -4.17
C ALA A 162 -9.78 16.63 -4.88
N TYR A 163 -10.61 15.60 -4.75
CA TYR A 163 -10.40 14.31 -5.42
C TYR A 163 -10.17 14.49 -6.93
N TRP A 164 -11.05 15.19 -7.63
CA TRP A 164 -10.93 15.39 -9.07
C TRP A 164 -9.77 16.29 -9.47
N LYS A 165 -9.34 17.21 -8.62
CA LYS A 165 -8.10 17.99 -8.85
C LYS A 165 -6.87 17.10 -8.86
N PHE A 166 -6.76 16.17 -7.91
CA PHE A 166 -5.67 15.19 -7.91
C PHE A 166 -5.76 14.22 -9.08
N ARG A 167 -6.95 13.75 -9.42
CA ARG A 167 -7.16 12.84 -10.57
C ARG A 167 -6.79 13.45 -11.92
N ARG A 168 -6.77 14.77 -12.05
CA ARG A 168 -6.39 15.46 -13.30
C ARG A 168 -4.91 15.37 -13.64
N VAL A 169 -4.05 15.09 -12.68
CA VAL A 169 -2.59 14.96 -12.87
C VAL A 169 -2.14 13.50 -12.97
N GLN A 170 -3.07 12.58 -12.87
CA GLN A 170 -2.90 11.14 -13.00
C GLN A 170 -3.40 10.63 -14.34
#